data_522f69b37e13dfe42919c56c6df83c63
#
_entry.id   522f69b37e13dfe42919c56c6df83c63
#
_cell.length_a   1.000
_cell.length_b   1.000
_cell.length_c   1.000
_cell.angle_alpha   90.00
_cell.angle_beta   90.00
_cell.angle_gamma   90.00
#
_symmetry.space_group_name_H-M   'P 1'
#
loop_
_entity.id
_entity.type
_entity.pdbx_description
1 polymer ?
#
loop_
_entity_poly.entity_id
_entity_poly.type
_entity_poly.pdbx_seq_one_letter_code
_entity_poly.pdbx_strand_id
1 'polypeptide(L)'
;MSAPLLPPPDGDGDFVLREWTLGQILAHTAARFPDRDALVYADRGYRLTWRQFDGLVDRLARGLMALGIQKGEKVAVWATNVPWWIALQFATARIGAILLTVNTNYREHELRYVLGQSECENLFLIDSLRDHNFIETLYSIAPELRVQPRAGGLRSRSLPHLRRVCFLGAEKHRGMFSMPEILALSVMTDEADYQARQASLDPHDAINMQYTSGTTGFPRGVMLTHAGVGLNGYWIGRRQRFTERDRLCLPVPLFHCFGCVLGVLACVNHGAAMVVLESFNPLHVLQAVERERCTALYGVPTMFIAELEHKHFSRFDLSSLRTGIMAGSVCPEPLMRRVVEDMNMREITICYGLTEASPVMTQSDIHDPLPLRCETVGRALPGIEVRVADPEGVEELPRGQAGEILCRGYNVMKGYYKMPEDTARAVSPEGWLRSGDLGVMDENGYLRITGRIKDMIIRGGENVYPREIEEFLLGMPGVLDVQVVGVPSRKYGEEVGAFIIPRPGARPDARSVRDWCRGKIAWHKIPRHVAVVERFPLTASGKIQKYLLRGEAARRWPEAAQEPQAGAAAAEPATTAGAPHGNAAG
;
A
#
# COMPACT_ATOMS: atom_id res chain seq x y z
N MET A 1 -22.94 -14.16 -15.09
CA MET A 1 -23.80 -14.37 -13.91
C MET A 1 -22.87 -14.59 -12.75
N SER A 2 -22.70 -13.59 -11.87
CA SER A 2 -21.86 -13.71 -10.67
C SER A 2 -22.54 -14.71 -9.72
N ALA A 3 -21.76 -15.67 -9.22
CA ALA A 3 -22.23 -16.58 -8.18
C ALA A 3 -22.69 -15.78 -6.97
N PRO A 4 -23.79 -16.17 -6.29
CA PRO A 4 -24.24 -15.48 -5.10
C PRO A 4 -23.16 -15.56 -4.03
N LEU A 5 -22.75 -14.41 -3.50
CA LEU A 5 -21.84 -14.31 -2.36
C LEU A 5 -22.48 -15.06 -1.18
N LEU A 6 -21.74 -16.00 -0.60
CA LEU A 6 -22.20 -16.76 0.56
C LEU A 6 -22.46 -15.82 1.75
N PRO A 7 -23.54 -16.03 2.51
CA PRO A 7 -23.79 -15.28 3.75
C PRO A 7 -22.66 -15.52 4.76
N PRO A 8 -22.39 -14.55 5.68
CA PRO A 8 -21.37 -14.72 6.70
C PRO A 8 -21.72 -15.93 7.61
N PRO A 9 -20.72 -16.66 8.09
CA PRO A 9 -20.91 -17.89 8.86
C PRO A 9 -21.58 -17.70 10.23
N ASP A 10 -21.72 -16.48 10.74
CA ASP A 10 -22.33 -16.18 12.04
C ASP A 10 -23.47 -15.18 11.87
N GLY A 11 -24.66 -15.65 12.18
CA GLY A 11 -25.96 -15.09 11.92
C GLY A 11 -26.32 -13.71 12.49
N ASP A 12 -25.71 -12.65 11.97
CA ASP A 12 -26.32 -11.31 11.98
C ASP A 12 -27.11 -11.12 10.69
N GLY A 13 -28.39 -11.46 10.75
CA GLY A 13 -29.29 -11.66 9.61
C GLY A 13 -29.65 -10.46 8.75
N ASP A 14 -28.98 -9.29 8.87
CA ASP A 14 -29.41 -8.07 8.19
C ASP A 14 -28.38 -7.44 7.22
N PHE A 15 -27.16 -7.93 7.15
CA PHE A 15 -26.18 -7.41 6.19
C PHE A 15 -26.01 -8.37 4.99
N VAL A 16 -26.98 -8.35 4.09
CA VAL A 16 -26.72 -8.84 2.72
C VAL A 16 -25.61 -7.97 2.17
N LEU A 17 -24.47 -8.57 1.74
CA LEU A 17 -23.40 -7.88 1.03
C LEU A 17 -23.97 -7.21 -0.22
N ARG A 18 -24.50 -6.01 -0.04
CA ARG A 18 -25.01 -5.21 -1.14
C ARG A 18 -23.83 -4.48 -1.73
N GLU A 19 -23.72 -4.55 -3.02
CA GLU A 19 -22.85 -3.67 -3.77
C GLU A 19 -23.40 -2.25 -3.67
N TRP A 20 -22.96 -1.51 -2.65
CA TRP A 20 -23.38 -0.16 -2.38
C TRP A 20 -22.35 0.86 -2.87
N THR A 21 -22.82 2.05 -3.20
CA THR A 21 -21.91 3.20 -3.35
C THR A 21 -21.37 3.62 -1.98
N LEU A 22 -20.19 4.25 -1.95
CA LEU A 22 -19.61 4.74 -0.68
C LEU A 22 -20.53 5.75 0.02
N GLY A 23 -21.27 6.53 -0.75
CA GLY A 23 -22.29 7.44 -0.21
C GLY A 23 -23.40 6.72 0.54
N GLN A 24 -23.88 5.58 0.01
CA GLN A 24 -24.89 4.74 0.66
C GLN A 24 -24.36 4.07 1.92
N ILE A 25 -23.09 3.58 1.91
CA ILE A 25 -22.46 3.01 3.09
C ILE A 25 -22.38 4.03 4.22
N LEU A 26 -21.92 5.25 3.93
CA LEU A 26 -21.84 6.33 4.93
C LEU A 26 -23.22 6.69 5.49
N ALA A 27 -24.22 6.90 4.63
CA ALA A 27 -25.58 7.24 5.04
C ALA A 27 -26.19 6.16 5.95
N HIS A 28 -25.99 4.88 5.60
CA HIS A 28 -26.44 3.75 6.42
C HIS A 28 -25.81 3.77 7.83
N THR A 29 -24.50 3.98 7.90
CA THR A 29 -23.77 4.03 9.18
C THR A 29 -24.20 5.23 10.01
N ALA A 30 -24.36 6.40 9.40
CA ALA A 30 -24.82 7.61 10.08
C ALA A 30 -26.25 7.46 10.63
N ALA A 31 -27.12 6.73 9.91
CA ALA A 31 -28.48 6.42 10.39
C ALA A 31 -28.48 5.44 11.58
N ARG A 32 -27.57 4.45 11.60
CA ARG A 32 -27.46 3.46 12.68
C ARG A 32 -26.82 4.00 13.94
N PHE A 33 -25.80 4.86 13.81
CA PHE A 33 -24.96 5.32 14.92
C PHE A 33 -24.82 6.85 14.97
N PRO A 34 -25.92 7.63 14.87
CA PRO A 34 -25.88 9.06 14.59
C PRO A 34 -25.07 9.88 15.59
N ASP A 35 -25.11 9.52 16.86
CA ASP A 35 -24.53 10.31 17.96
C ASP A 35 -23.17 9.76 18.44
N ARG A 36 -22.66 8.69 17.81
CA ARG A 36 -21.31 8.18 18.09
C ARG A 36 -20.25 8.96 17.31
N ASP A 37 -19.03 8.98 17.85
CA ASP A 37 -17.87 9.55 17.18
C ASP A 37 -17.64 8.87 15.83
N ALA A 38 -17.50 9.66 14.78
CA ALA A 38 -17.10 9.23 13.45
C ALA A 38 -15.64 9.61 13.16
N LEU A 39 -15.33 10.89 13.31
CA LEU A 39 -14.03 11.46 13.00
C LEU A 39 -13.51 12.24 14.21
N VAL A 40 -12.36 11.83 14.70
CA VAL A 40 -11.63 12.48 15.79
C VAL A 40 -10.27 12.88 15.28
N TYR A 41 -10.02 14.18 15.24
CA TYR A 41 -8.73 14.74 14.88
C TYR A 41 -7.97 15.07 16.16
N ALA A 42 -7.23 14.09 16.63
CA ALA A 42 -6.67 14.07 17.98
C ALA A 42 -5.78 15.29 18.28
N ASP A 43 -4.95 15.73 17.31
CA ASP A 43 -3.98 16.81 17.49
C ASP A 43 -4.61 18.21 17.56
N ARG A 44 -5.85 18.37 17.11
CA ARG A 44 -6.52 19.68 16.99
C ARG A 44 -7.80 19.81 17.79
N GLY A 45 -8.17 18.79 18.56
CA GLY A 45 -9.42 18.80 19.35
C GLY A 45 -10.69 18.82 18.49
N TYR A 46 -10.60 18.46 17.21
CA TYR A 46 -11.73 18.44 16.29
C TYR A 46 -12.41 17.08 16.32
N ARG A 47 -13.74 17.08 16.50
CA ARG A 47 -14.53 15.85 16.62
C ARG A 47 -15.88 16.02 15.93
N LEU A 48 -16.29 15.00 15.18
CA LEU A 48 -17.61 14.90 14.55
C LEU A 48 -18.26 13.57 14.91
N THR A 49 -19.55 13.60 15.20
CA THR A 49 -20.37 12.39 15.23
C THR A 49 -20.69 11.92 13.80
N TRP A 50 -21.21 10.69 13.65
CA TRP A 50 -21.60 10.16 12.33
C TRP A 50 -22.64 11.07 11.65
N ARG A 51 -23.64 11.57 12.37
CA ARG A 51 -24.64 12.53 11.85
C ARG A 51 -23.97 13.82 11.37
N GLN A 52 -23.05 14.37 12.15
CA GLN A 52 -22.35 15.60 11.81
C GLN A 52 -21.43 15.40 10.60
N PHE A 53 -20.74 14.28 10.56
CA PHE A 53 -19.85 13.93 9.45
C PHE A 53 -20.64 13.72 8.15
N ASP A 54 -21.75 12.99 8.19
CA ASP A 54 -22.65 12.79 7.05
C ASP A 54 -23.21 14.11 6.52
N GLY A 55 -23.67 15.00 7.42
CA GLY A 55 -24.15 16.33 7.05
C GLY A 55 -23.05 17.24 6.47
N LEU A 56 -21.79 17.13 6.94
CA LEU A 56 -20.66 17.83 6.35
C LEU A 56 -20.38 17.33 4.94
N VAL A 57 -20.38 16.03 4.73
CA VAL A 57 -20.18 15.39 3.42
C VAL A 57 -21.30 15.79 2.45
N ASP A 58 -22.55 15.83 2.92
CA ASP A 58 -23.69 16.27 2.09
C ASP A 58 -23.53 17.71 1.60
N ARG A 59 -23.22 18.64 2.51
CA ARG A 59 -22.96 20.05 2.15
C ARG A 59 -21.78 20.18 1.20
N LEU A 60 -20.70 19.43 1.43
CA LEU A 60 -19.53 19.46 0.56
C LEU A 60 -19.87 18.91 -0.85
N ALA A 61 -20.59 17.80 -0.95
CA ALA A 61 -21.03 17.20 -2.20
C ALA A 61 -21.86 18.19 -3.05
N ARG A 62 -22.82 18.87 -2.41
CA ARG A 62 -23.60 19.95 -3.06
C ARG A 62 -22.72 21.12 -3.50
N GLY A 63 -21.78 21.55 -2.66
CA GLY A 63 -20.81 22.60 -3.02
C GLY A 63 -19.97 22.23 -4.24
N LEU A 64 -19.53 20.96 -4.34
CA LEU A 64 -18.80 20.46 -5.50
C LEU A 64 -19.67 20.44 -6.78
N MET A 65 -20.95 20.08 -6.67
CA MET A 65 -21.89 20.16 -7.80
C MET A 65 -22.10 21.63 -8.25
N ALA A 66 -22.26 22.54 -7.30
CA ALA A 66 -22.41 23.98 -7.59
C ALA A 66 -21.15 24.59 -8.23
N LEU A 67 -19.94 24.06 -7.91
CA LEU A 67 -18.71 24.37 -8.64
C LEU A 67 -18.72 23.85 -10.08
N GLY A 68 -19.72 23.05 -10.48
CA GLY A 68 -19.85 22.45 -11.80
C GLY A 68 -19.03 21.17 -11.97
N ILE A 69 -18.65 20.47 -10.90
CA ILE A 69 -17.97 19.17 -10.98
C ILE A 69 -18.97 18.11 -11.44
N GLN A 70 -18.62 17.37 -12.49
CA GLN A 70 -19.46 16.38 -13.11
C GLN A 70 -19.10 14.94 -12.69
N LYS A 71 -20.04 14.00 -12.86
CA LYS A 71 -19.78 12.56 -12.74
C LYS A 71 -18.63 12.18 -13.68
N GLY A 72 -17.66 11.42 -13.16
CA GLY A 72 -16.47 10.97 -13.89
C GLY A 72 -15.31 11.98 -13.96
N GLU A 73 -15.50 13.25 -13.57
CA GLU A 73 -14.37 14.18 -13.40
C GLU A 73 -13.46 13.74 -12.25
N LYS A 74 -12.15 13.98 -12.40
CA LYS A 74 -11.16 13.66 -11.38
C LYS A 74 -11.00 14.82 -10.42
N VAL A 75 -11.00 14.49 -9.14
CA VAL A 75 -10.75 15.40 -8.03
C VAL A 75 -9.51 14.95 -7.32
N ALA A 76 -8.37 15.55 -7.63
CA ALA A 76 -7.09 15.27 -6.99
C ALA A 76 -7.06 15.89 -5.58
N VAL A 77 -6.59 15.10 -4.61
CA VAL A 77 -6.35 15.57 -3.25
C VAL A 77 -4.86 15.41 -2.93
N TRP A 78 -4.17 16.54 -2.81
CA TRP A 78 -2.76 16.63 -2.48
C TRP A 78 -2.57 17.22 -1.09
N ALA A 79 -2.73 16.37 -0.08
CA ALA A 79 -2.77 16.78 1.31
C ALA A 79 -2.30 15.64 2.24
N THR A 80 -1.88 16.02 3.44
CA THR A 80 -1.70 15.13 4.58
C THR A 80 -3.07 14.62 5.07
N ASN A 81 -3.11 13.87 6.17
CA ASN A 81 -4.36 13.33 6.72
C ASN A 81 -5.22 14.44 7.38
N VAL A 82 -5.60 15.47 6.63
CA VAL A 82 -6.51 16.52 7.13
C VAL A 82 -7.97 16.06 7.11
N PRO A 83 -8.86 16.57 7.98
CA PRO A 83 -10.28 16.17 8.03
C PRO A 83 -10.99 16.29 6.68
N TRP A 84 -10.65 17.30 5.89
CA TRP A 84 -11.20 17.53 4.56
C TRP A 84 -10.88 16.41 3.57
N TRP A 85 -9.76 15.69 3.77
CA TRP A 85 -9.38 14.56 2.93
C TRP A 85 -10.46 13.48 2.94
N ILE A 86 -10.88 13.08 4.17
CA ILE A 86 -11.91 12.04 4.35
C ILE A 86 -13.28 12.56 3.89
N ALA A 87 -13.60 13.82 4.19
CA ALA A 87 -14.84 14.43 3.73
C ALA A 87 -14.93 14.46 2.19
N LEU A 88 -13.82 14.77 1.49
CA LEU A 88 -13.75 14.72 0.03
C LEU A 88 -13.91 13.31 -0.52
N GLN A 89 -13.37 12.27 0.13
CA GLN A 89 -13.55 10.89 -0.30
C GLN A 89 -15.03 10.52 -0.44
N PHE A 90 -15.86 10.93 0.51
CA PHE A 90 -17.30 10.64 0.46
C PHE A 90 -18.10 11.67 -0.35
N ALA A 91 -17.70 12.94 -0.34
CA ALA A 91 -18.38 13.96 -1.12
C ALA A 91 -18.23 13.72 -2.63
N THR A 92 -17.02 13.38 -3.09
CA THR A 92 -16.81 12.99 -4.50
C THR A 92 -17.59 11.73 -4.86
N ALA A 93 -17.60 10.74 -3.94
CA ALA A 93 -18.36 9.51 -4.12
C ALA A 93 -19.87 9.77 -4.28
N ARG A 94 -20.45 10.71 -3.53
CA ARG A 94 -21.89 11.07 -3.63
C ARG A 94 -22.31 11.70 -4.95
N ILE A 95 -21.36 12.29 -5.65
CA ILE A 95 -21.62 12.94 -6.95
C ILE A 95 -21.05 12.17 -8.14
N GLY A 96 -20.39 11.02 -7.87
CA GLY A 96 -19.77 10.18 -8.90
C GLY A 96 -18.49 10.75 -9.51
N ALA A 97 -17.86 11.74 -8.85
CA ALA A 97 -16.54 12.21 -9.23
C ALA A 97 -15.45 11.26 -8.70
N ILE A 98 -14.38 11.07 -9.45
CA ILE A 98 -13.30 10.13 -9.12
C ILE A 98 -12.28 10.82 -8.23
N LEU A 99 -12.13 10.36 -6.97
CA LEU A 99 -11.08 10.83 -6.08
C LEU A 99 -9.73 10.35 -6.60
N LEU A 100 -8.85 11.27 -6.98
CA LEU A 100 -7.46 11.01 -7.35
C LEU A 100 -6.56 11.28 -6.14
N THR A 101 -5.94 10.24 -5.60
CA THR A 101 -5.04 10.40 -4.46
C THR A 101 -3.65 10.81 -4.92
N VAL A 102 -3.11 11.88 -4.34
CA VAL A 102 -1.78 12.39 -4.70
C VAL A 102 -0.81 12.21 -3.55
N ASN A 103 0.31 11.54 -3.83
CA ASN A 103 1.36 11.33 -2.84
C ASN A 103 1.98 12.68 -2.42
N THR A 104 2.00 12.94 -1.12
CA THR A 104 2.52 14.18 -0.53
C THR A 104 4.03 14.41 -0.74
N ASN A 105 4.78 13.37 -1.12
CA ASN A 105 6.20 13.49 -1.44
C ASN A 105 6.46 13.89 -2.91
N TYR A 106 5.44 13.91 -3.76
CA TYR A 106 5.61 14.32 -5.15
C TYR A 106 6.07 15.77 -5.24
N ARG A 107 7.10 15.99 -6.06
CA ARG A 107 7.61 17.31 -6.42
C ARG A 107 7.01 17.72 -7.77
N GLU A 108 7.52 18.79 -8.35
CA GLU A 108 6.99 19.38 -9.59
C GLU A 108 6.85 18.37 -10.74
N HIS A 109 7.87 17.54 -10.96
CA HIS A 109 7.89 16.59 -12.08
C HIS A 109 6.80 15.52 -11.96
N GLU A 110 6.73 14.87 -10.80
CA GLU A 110 5.75 13.80 -10.56
C GLU A 110 4.34 14.35 -10.49
N LEU A 111 4.13 15.52 -9.86
CA LEU A 111 2.82 16.14 -9.78
C LEU A 111 2.30 16.53 -11.17
N ARG A 112 3.15 17.12 -12.01
CA ARG A 112 2.80 17.48 -13.40
C ARG A 112 2.41 16.24 -14.20
N TYR A 113 3.19 15.15 -14.05
CA TYR A 113 2.88 13.89 -14.73
C TYR A 113 1.52 13.34 -14.30
N VAL A 114 1.28 13.20 -12.98
CA VAL A 114 0.05 12.62 -12.44
C VAL A 114 -1.18 13.43 -12.84
N LEU A 115 -1.15 14.77 -12.70
CA LEU A 115 -2.27 15.63 -13.07
C LEU A 115 -2.50 15.65 -14.59
N GLY A 116 -1.43 15.57 -15.38
CA GLY A 116 -1.52 15.52 -16.84
C GLY A 116 -2.05 14.18 -17.37
N GLN A 117 -1.47 13.07 -16.92
CA GLN A 117 -1.84 11.73 -17.39
C GLN A 117 -3.26 11.34 -16.95
N SER A 118 -3.68 11.75 -15.74
CA SER A 118 -5.06 11.53 -15.27
C SER A 118 -6.08 12.45 -15.93
N GLU A 119 -5.63 13.47 -16.69
CA GLU A 119 -6.52 14.53 -17.19
C GLU A 119 -7.34 15.17 -16.07
N CYS A 120 -6.67 15.47 -14.95
CA CYS A 120 -7.32 15.95 -13.74
C CYS A 120 -7.91 17.34 -13.94
N GLU A 121 -9.20 17.51 -13.64
CA GLU A 121 -9.92 18.77 -13.80
C GLU A 121 -9.94 19.62 -12.52
N ASN A 122 -9.80 18.98 -11.35
CA ASN A 122 -9.98 19.63 -10.05
C ASN A 122 -8.85 19.22 -9.09
N LEU A 123 -8.16 20.16 -8.48
CA LEU A 123 -7.10 19.92 -7.51
C LEU A 123 -7.43 20.57 -6.17
N PHE A 124 -7.42 19.79 -5.11
CA PHE A 124 -7.51 20.20 -3.72
C PHE A 124 -6.15 20.02 -3.04
N LEU A 125 -5.63 21.07 -2.36
CA LEU A 125 -4.31 21.01 -1.74
C LEU A 125 -4.27 21.76 -0.41
N ILE A 126 -3.28 21.43 0.41
CA ILE A 126 -2.87 22.20 1.59
C ILE A 126 -1.72 23.16 1.21
N ASP A 127 -1.28 23.98 2.15
CA ASP A 127 -0.19 24.95 1.96
C ASP A 127 1.18 24.28 1.85
N SER A 128 1.52 23.39 2.79
CA SER A 128 2.87 22.86 2.90
C SER A 128 2.94 21.55 3.68
N LEU A 129 4.03 20.83 3.51
CA LEU A 129 4.45 19.73 4.38
C LEU A 129 5.96 19.81 4.62
N ARG A 130 6.38 20.03 5.87
CA ARG A 130 7.80 20.24 6.24
C ARG A 130 8.41 21.41 5.43
N ASP A 131 9.44 21.13 4.64
CA ASP A 131 10.15 22.07 3.75
C ASP A 131 9.52 22.25 2.37
N HIS A 132 8.43 21.52 2.08
CA HIS A 132 7.79 21.54 0.77
C HIS A 132 6.54 22.41 0.77
N ASN A 133 6.59 23.54 0.07
CA ASN A 133 5.44 24.43 -0.17
C ASN A 133 4.67 23.96 -1.41
N PHE A 134 3.46 23.44 -1.20
CA PHE A 134 2.60 22.88 -2.27
C PHE A 134 2.04 23.96 -3.17
N ILE A 135 1.70 25.11 -2.59
CA ILE A 135 1.14 26.25 -3.34
C ILE A 135 2.18 26.80 -4.30
N GLU A 136 3.43 27.01 -3.83
CA GLU A 136 4.51 27.51 -4.70
C GLU A 136 4.87 26.50 -5.80
N THR A 137 4.89 25.20 -5.45
CA THR A 137 5.09 24.14 -6.45
C THR A 137 4.01 24.16 -7.53
N LEU A 138 2.74 24.33 -7.15
CA LEU A 138 1.66 24.43 -8.12
C LEU A 138 1.75 25.72 -8.97
N TYR A 139 2.10 26.84 -8.36
CA TYR A 139 2.33 28.09 -9.08
C TYR A 139 3.50 28.02 -10.07
N SER A 140 4.54 27.22 -9.77
CA SER A 140 5.62 26.94 -10.71
C SER A 140 5.13 26.13 -11.92
N ILE A 141 4.28 25.12 -11.69
CA ILE A 141 3.72 24.28 -12.77
C ILE A 141 2.68 25.05 -13.61
N ALA A 142 1.83 25.84 -12.95
CA ALA A 142 0.73 26.57 -13.56
C ALA A 142 0.77 28.07 -13.18
N PRO A 143 1.73 28.85 -13.73
CA PRO A 143 1.93 30.25 -13.37
C PRO A 143 0.72 31.14 -13.71
N GLU A 144 -0.15 30.68 -14.59
CA GLU A 144 -1.40 31.38 -14.96
C GLU A 144 -2.31 31.59 -13.72
N LEU A 145 -2.22 30.72 -12.70
CA LEU A 145 -2.95 30.89 -11.43
C LEU A 145 -2.59 32.20 -10.71
N ARG A 146 -1.32 32.68 -10.82
CA ARG A 146 -0.86 33.90 -10.13
C ARG A 146 -1.51 35.18 -10.72
N VAL A 147 -1.87 35.13 -11.98
CA VAL A 147 -2.46 36.29 -12.70
C VAL A 147 -3.98 36.18 -12.85
N GLN A 148 -4.55 35.01 -12.53
CA GLN A 148 -5.98 34.80 -12.66
C GLN A 148 -6.77 35.67 -11.65
N PRO A 149 -7.72 36.51 -12.11
CA PRO A 149 -8.41 37.45 -11.22
C PRO A 149 -9.44 36.77 -10.31
N ARG A 150 -10.00 35.64 -10.72
CA ARG A 150 -11.04 34.88 -9.99
C ARG A 150 -10.69 33.40 -9.98
N ALA A 151 -11.13 32.68 -8.96
CA ALA A 151 -11.03 31.23 -8.91
C ALA A 151 -11.92 30.55 -9.96
N GLY A 152 -11.48 29.40 -10.48
CA GLY A 152 -12.19 28.64 -11.51
C GLY A 152 -11.86 29.04 -12.94
N GLY A 153 -12.10 28.12 -13.88
CA GLY A 153 -11.86 28.34 -15.29
C GLY A 153 -10.38 28.51 -15.67
N LEU A 154 -9.47 27.88 -14.93
CA LEU A 154 -8.03 27.90 -15.23
C LEU A 154 -7.78 27.43 -16.67
N ARG A 155 -6.86 28.11 -17.36
CA ARG A 155 -6.36 27.73 -18.69
C ARG A 155 -4.84 27.67 -18.62
N SER A 156 -4.31 26.54 -18.15
CA SER A 156 -2.87 26.33 -18.06
C SER A 156 -2.34 25.61 -19.30
N ARG A 157 -1.16 26.03 -19.76
CA ARG A 157 -0.45 25.35 -20.86
C ARG A 157 0.12 24.00 -20.43
N SER A 158 0.61 23.93 -19.20
CA SER A 158 1.23 22.72 -18.64
C SER A 158 0.19 21.69 -18.17
N LEU A 159 -0.99 22.15 -17.76
CA LEU A 159 -2.08 21.31 -17.23
C LEU A 159 -3.40 21.67 -17.93
N PRO A 160 -3.57 21.29 -19.22
CA PRO A 160 -4.67 21.76 -20.06
C PRO A 160 -6.06 21.30 -19.60
N HIS A 161 -6.13 20.26 -18.77
CA HIS A 161 -7.39 19.76 -18.21
C HIS A 161 -7.75 20.40 -16.87
N LEU A 162 -6.75 20.91 -16.09
CA LEU A 162 -6.98 21.50 -14.78
C LEU A 162 -7.78 22.82 -14.90
N ARG A 163 -8.96 22.85 -14.31
CA ARG A 163 -9.90 23.99 -14.38
C ARG A 163 -10.12 24.67 -13.05
N ARG A 164 -10.07 23.91 -11.95
CA ARG A 164 -10.40 24.39 -10.60
C ARG A 164 -9.32 23.94 -9.61
N VAL A 165 -8.86 24.91 -8.83
CA VAL A 165 -7.92 24.68 -7.73
C VAL A 165 -8.58 25.15 -6.45
N CYS A 166 -8.52 24.32 -5.40
CA CYS A 166 -9.18 24.55 -4.14
C CYS A 166 -8.18 24.37 -2.99
N PHE A 167 -8.07 25.37 -2.14
CA PHE A 167 -7.25 25.31 -0.94
C PHE A 167 -8.05 24.67 0.22
N LEU A 168 -7.46 23.69 0.89
CA LEU A 168 -8.10 22.94 2.00
C LEU A 168 -8.05 23.70 3.34
N GLY A 169 -8.23 25.01 3.28
CA GLY A 169 -8.25 25.91 4.43
C GLY A 169 -9.21 27.08 4.20
N ALA A 170 -9.19 28.02 5.14
CA ALA A 170 -10.02 29.23 5.07
C ALA A 170 -9.32 30.40 4.36
N GLU A 171 -7.99 30.37 4.29
CA GLU A 171 -7.20 31.42 3.68
C GLU A 171 -7.48 31.50 2.18
N LYS A 172 -7.38 32.75 1.65
CA LYS A 172 -7.58 33.02 0.24
C LYS A 172 -6.27 33.05 -0.51
N HIS A 173 -6.09 32.11 -1.42
CA HIS A 173 -4.99 32.08 -2.36
C HIS A 173 -5.44 32.51 -3.76
N ARG A 174 -4.53 33.16 -4.50
CA ARG A 174 -4.88 33.70 -5.82
C ARG A 174 -5.17 32.56 -6.80
N GLY A 175 -6.29 32.70 -7.54
CA GLY A 175 -6.74 31.67 -8.48
C GLY A 175 -7.39 30.44 -7.85
N MET A 176 -7.49 30.36 -6.51
CA MET A 176 -8.00 29.19 -5.79
C MET A 176 -9.31 29.49 -5.05
N PHE A 177 -10.18 28.51 -4.95
CA PHE A 177 -11.29 28.50 -4.00
C PHE A 177 -10.81 28.12 -2.61
N SER A 178 -11.44 28.64 -1.56
CA SER A 178 -11.26 28.18 -0.19
C SER A 178 -12.39 27.26 0.23
N MET A 179 -12.19 26.45 1.28
CA MET A 179 -13.23 25.53 1.77
C MET A 179 -14.52 26.24 2.22
N PRO A 180 -14.48 27.41 2.93
CA PRO A 180 -15.71 28.15 3.25
C PRO A 180 -16.50 28.59 2.00
N GLU A 181 -15.81 29.00 0.92
CA GLU A 181 -16.48 29.36 -0.34
C GLU A 181 -17.21 28.15 -0.94
N ILE A 182 -16.56 26.97 -0.98
CA ILE A 182 -17.17 25.75 -1.51
C ILE A 182 -18.39 25.35 -0.68
N LEU A 183 -18.27 25.37 0.66
CA LEU A 183 -19.41 25.07 1.53
C LEU A 183 -20.55 26.08 1.40
N ALA A 184 -20.25 27.36 1.16
CA ALA A 184 -21.28 28.38 0.91
C ALA A 184 -22.02 28.14 -0.41
N LEU A 185 -21.35 27.61 -1.43
CA LEU A 185 -22.00 27.27 -2.70
C LEU A 185 -23.02 26.13 -2.58
N SER A 186 -23.01 25.36 -1.51
CA SER A 186 -23.92 24.20 -1.34
C SER A 186 -25.40 24.57 -1.47
N VAL A 187 -25.80 25.78 -1.10
CA VAL A 187 -27.17 26.29 -1.22
C VAL A 187 -27.64 26.51 -2.65
N MET A 188 -26.69 26.54 -3.60
CA MET A 188 -26.97 26.74 -5.04
C MET A 188 -27.35 25.45 -5.77
N THR A 189 -27.17 24.29 -5.13
CA THR A 189 -27.51 22.99 -5.72
C THR A 189 -28.94 22.64 -5.36
N ASP A 190 -29.79 22.50 -6.37
CA ASP A 190 -31.17 22.07 -6.21
C ASP A 190 -31.25 20.64 -5.63
N GLU A 191 -32.25 20.38 -4.79
CA GLU A 191 -32.44 19.06 -4.16
C GLU A 191 -32.72 17.96 -5.21
N ALA A 192 -33.57 18.28 -6.21
CA ALA A 192 -33.92 17.32 -7.26
C ALA A 192 -32.68 16.94 -8.10
N ASP A 193 -31.83 17.91 -8.44
CA ASP A 193 -30.60 17.68 -9.20
C ASP A 193 -29.61 16.83 -8.39
N TYR A 194 -29.51 17.07 -7.09
CA TYR A 194 -28.66 16.30 -6.20
C TYR A 194 -29.14 14.85 -6.08
N GLN A 195 -30.43 14.65 -5.86
CA GLN A 195 -31.03 13.30 -5.79
C GLN A 195 -30.90 12.55 -7.13
N ALA A 196 -31.15 13.23 -8.24
CA ALA A 196 -30.96 12.65 -9.58
C ALA A 196 -29.50 12.23 -9.82
N ARG A 197 -28.54 13.02 -9.37
CA ARG A 197 -27.11 12.70 -9.45
C ARG A 197 -26.81 11.43 -8.66
N GLN A 198 -27.26 11.31 -7.41
CA GLN A 198 -27.04 10.13 -6.60
C GLN A 198 -27.71 8.88 -7.18
N ALA A 199 -28.93 9.01 -7.71
CA ALA A 199 -29.66 7.91 -8.36
C ALA A 199 -29.00 7.42 -9.66
N SER A 200 -28.14 8.26 -10.28
CA SER A 200 -27.40 7.88 -11.49
C SER A 200 -26.12 7.09 -11.23
N LEU A 201 -25.75 6.86 -9.97
CA LEU A 201 -24.51 6.20 -9.62
C LEU A 201 -24.65 4.70 -9.65
N ASP A 202 -23.64 4.02 -10.19
CA ASP A 202 -23.52 2.56 -10.20
C ASP A 202 -22.38 2.14 -9.23
N PRO A 203 -22.60 1.10 -8.38
CA PRO A 203 -21.54 0.56 -7.53
C PRO A 203 -20.26 0.15 -8.27
N HIS A 204 -20.36 -0.17 -9.55
CA HIS A 204 -19.23 -0.52 -10.41
C HIS A 204 -18.59 0.69 -11.13
N ASP A 205 -19.09 1.91 -10.91
CA ASP A 205 -18.41 3.10 -11.38
C ASP A 205 -17.03 3.24 -10.71
N ALA A 206 -16.02 3.70 -11.49
CA ALA A 206 -14.73 4.07 -10.92
C ALA A 206 -14.91 5.29 -10.01
N ILE A 207 -14.45 5.19 -8.76
CA ILE A 207 -14.62 6.22 -7.75
C ILE A 207 -13.32 6.68 -7.10
N ASN A 208 -12.29 5.87 -7.24
CA ASN A 208 -10.98 6.18 -6.69
C ASN A 208 -9.91 5.86 -7.73
N MET A 209 -8.93 6.73 -7.86
CA MET A 209 -7.76 6.51 -8.72
C MET A 209 -6.49 6.70 -7.89
N GLN A 210 -5.64 5.67 -7.86
CA GLN A 210 -4.36 5.69 -7.14
C GLN A 210 -3.21 5.40 -8.08
N TYR A 211 -2.14 6.18 -7.98
CA TYR A 211 -0.95 5.98 -8.80
C TYR A 211 0.02 5.03 -8.11
N THR A 212 0.37 3.95 -8.81
CA THR A 212 1.37 2.97 -8.39
C THR A 212 2.62 3.07 -9.26
N SER A 213 3.80 2.84 -8.67
CA SER A 213 5.05 2.79 -9.42
C SER A 213 5.06 1.57 -10.33
N GLY A 214 5.00 1.80 -11.65
CA GLY A 214 5.07 0.74 -12.65
C GLY A 214 6.46 0.15 -12.82
N THR A 215 6.52 -1.03 -13.43
CA THR A 215 7.78 -1.67 -13.87
C THR A 215 8.44 -0.93 -15.04
N THR A 216 7.70 -0.10 -15.76
CA THR A 216 8.12 0.66 -16.94
C THR A 216 8.68 2.05 -16.62
N GLY A 217 8.80 2.43 -15.34
CA GLY A 217 9.36 3.70 -14.90
C GLY A 217 8.34 4.82 -14.68
N PHE A 218 7.18 4.80 -15.32
CA PHE A 218 6.13 5.80 -15.12
C PHE A 218 5.00 5.25 -14.23
N PRO A 219 4.47 6.05 -13.27
CA PRO A 219 3.34 5.66 -12.43
C PRO A 219 2.07 5.42 -13.26
N ARG A 220 1.27 4.42 -12.86
CA ARG A 220 0.01 4.05 -13.53
C ARG A 220 -1.17 4.35 -12.62
N GLY A 221 -2.21 4.97 -13.17
CA GLY A 221 -3.45 5.30 -12.46
C GLY A 221 -4.38 4.09 -12.38
N VAL A 222 -4.44 3.44 -11.22
CA VAL A 222 -5.31 2.30 -10.92
C VAL A 222 -6.72 2.80 -10.65
N MET A 223 -7.72 2.33 -11.41
CA MET A 223 -9.12 2.71 -11.22
C MET A 223 -9.87 1.69 -10.36
N LEU A 224 -10.39 2.14 -9.22
CA LEU A 224 -11.10 1.32 -8.24
C LEU A 224 -12.58 1.72 -8.18
N THR A 225 -13.47 0.75 -7.98
CA THR A 225 -14.91 0.94 -7.96
C THR A 225 -15.44 1.14 -6.54
N HIS A 226 -16.67 1.69 -6.40
CA HIS A 226 -17.35 1.76 -5.10
C HIS A 226 -17.47 0.38 -4.45
N ALA A 227 -17.98 -0.62 -5.20
CA ALA A 227 -18.15 -1.98 -4.71
C ALA A 227 -16.82 -2.60 -4.29
N GLY A 228 -15.77 -2.47 -5.13
CA GLY A 228 -14.46 -3.04 -4.86
C GLY A 228 -13.88 -2.57 -3.54
N VAL A 229 -13.76 -1.25 -3.34
CA VAL A 229 -13.18 -0.70 -2.11
C VAL A 229 -14.14 -0.81 -0.92
N GLY A 230 -15.46 -0.69 -1.14
CA GLY A 230 -16.49 -0.77 -0.10
C GLY A 230 -16.54 -2.14 0.56
N LEU A 231 -16.65 -3.21 -0.25
CA LEU A 231 -16.65 -4.60 0.22
C LEU A 231 -15.30 -4.99 0.84
N ASN A 232 -14.20 -4.50 0.27
CA ASN A 232 -12.88 -4.77 0.84
C ASN A 232 -12.76 -4.17 2.25
N GLY A 233 -13.18 -2.90 2.44
CA GLY A 233 -13.24 -2.27 3.76
C GLY A 233 -14.14 -3.03 4.75
N TYR A 234 -15.29 -3.53 4.29
CA TYR A 234 -16.18 -4.35 5.12
C TYR A 234 -15.49 -5.62 5.65
N TRP A 235 -14.91 -6.43 4.76
CA TRP A 235 -14.29 -7.68 5.17
C TRP A 235 -13.03 -7.48 6.03
N ILE A 236 -12.27 -6.42 5.79
CA ILE A 236 -11.12 -6.05 6.62
C ILE A 236 -11.56 -5.77 8.06
N GLY A 237 -12.59 -4.95 8.25
CA GLY A 237 -13.12 -4.67 9.58
C GLY A 237 -13.77 -5.91 10.22
N ARG A 238 -14.47 -6.72 9.44
CA ARG A 238 -15.08 -7.98 9.91
C ARG A 238 -14.03 -8.98 10.41
N ARG A 239 -12.90 -9.12 9.74
CA ARG A 239 -11.76 -9.96 10.18
C ARG A 239 -11.16 -9.51 11.51
N GLN A 240 -11.27 -8.21 11.83
CA GLN A 240 -10.82 -7.63 13.09
C GLN A 240 -11.94 -7.51 14.13
N ARG A 241 -13.15 -7.97 13.80
CA ARG A 241 -14.36 -7.85 14.62
C ARG A 241 -14.64 -6.41 15.04
N PHE A 242 -14.53 -5.48 14.11
CA PHE A 242 -14.90 -4.09 14.36
C PHE A 242 -16.39 -3.95 14.65
N THR A 243 -16.69 -3.10 15.60
CA THR A 243 -18.03 -2.68 15.99
C THR A 243 -18.06 -1.16 16.17
N GLU A 244 -19.22 -0.61 16.41
CA GLU A 244 -19.42 0.81 16.73
C GLU A 244 -18.73 1.28 18.02
N ARG A 245 -18.15 0.36 18.80
CA ARG A 245 -17.40 0.66 20.02
C ARG A 245 -15.91 0.83 19.76
N ASP A 246 -15.44 0.39 18.60
CA ASP A 246 -14.04 0.45 18.26
C ASP A 246 -13.60 1.86 17.85
N ARG A 247 -12.33 2.14 18.11
CA ARG A 247 -11.67 3.42 17.80
C ARG A 247 -10.33 3.10 17.17
N LEU A 248 -10.19 3.38 15.88
CA LEU A 248 -8.97 3.11 15.13
C LEU A 248 -8.04 4.32 15.15
N CYS A 249 -6.86 4.19 15.74
CA CYS A 249 -5.76 5.13 15.54
C CYS A 249 -5.20 4.98 14.12
N LEU A 250 -5.24 6.05 13.34
CA LEU A 250 -4.93 6.05 11.91
C LEU A 250 -3.79 7.03 11.57
N PRO A 251 -2.52 6.64 11.77
CA PRO A 251 -1.36 7.45 11.42
C PRO A 251 -0.87 7.21 9.99
N VAL A 252 -1.39 6.17 9.31
CA VAL A 252 -0.99 5.82 7.94
C VAL A 252 -1.55 6.81 6.92
N PRO A 253 -0.82 7.10 5.80
CA PRO A 253 -1.24 8.11 4.84
C PRO A 253 -2.57 7.78 4.15
N LEU A 254 -3.49 8.73 4.11
CA LEU A 254 -4.80 8.60 3.44
C LEU A 254 -4.68 8.55 1.91
N PHE A 255 -3.64 9.12 1.32
CA PHE A 255 -3.42 9.02 -0.13
C PHE A 255 -3.07 7.61 -0.61
N HIS A 256 -2.81 6.69 0.31
CA HIS A 256 -2.57 5.27 0.04
C HIS A 256 -3.77 4.45 0.51
N CYS A 257 -4.08 3.35 -0.23
CA CYS A 257 -5.20 2.46 0.11
C CYS A 257 -5.14 1.89 1.54
N PHE A 258 -3.98 1.81 2.18
CA PHE A 258 -3.86 1.44 3.59
C PHE A 258 -4.63 2.43 4.49
N GLY A 259 -4.56 3.73 4.21
CA GLY A 259 -5.34 4.73 4.94
C GLY A 259 -6.80 4.80 4.48
N CYS A 260 -7.03 5.12 3.20
CA CYS A 260 -8.38 5.45 2.72
C CYS A 260 -9.31 4.25 2.53
N VAL A 261 -8.79 3.04 2.35
CA VAL A 261 -9.62 1.82 2.25
C VAL A 261 -9.56 1.01 3.54
N LEU A 262 -8.36 0.47 3.91
CA LEU A 262 -8.27 -0.39 5.10
C LEU A 262 -8.69 0.35 6.38
N GLY A 263 -8.25 1.61 6.55
CA GLY A 263 -8.59 2.40 7.74
C GLY A 263 -9.98 2.99 7.65
N VAL A 264 -10.19 3.92 6.72
CA VAL A 264 -11.43 4.71 6.64
C VAL A 264 -12.65 3.83 6.36
N LEU A 265 -12.60 2.98 5.31
CA LEU A 265 -13.78 2.21 4.94
C LEU A 265 -14.06 1.05 5.90
N ALA A 266 -13.05 0.48 6.58
CA ALA A 266 -13.31 -0.47 7.66
C ALA A 266 -14.08 0.21 8.81
N CYS A 267 -13.68 1.41 9.23
CA CYS A 267 -14.40 2.15 10.26
C CYS A 267 -15.83 2.49 9.83
N VAL A 268 -16.00 3.04 8.61
CA VAL A 268 -17.31 3.46 8.12
C VAL A 268 -18.28 2.27 8.01
N ASN A 269 -17.84 1.12 7.51
CA ASN A 269 -18.70 -0.06 7.40
C ASN A 269 -19.20 -0.59 8.75
N HIS A 270 -18.45 -0.37 9.84
CA HIS A 270 -18.74 -0.95 11.16
C HIS A 270 -19.16 0.10 12.22
N GLY A 271 -19.22 1.37 11.85
CA GLY A 271 -19.55 2.46 12.79
C GLY A 271 -18.43 2.79 13.78
N ALA A 272 -17.21 2.29 13.56
CA ALA A 272 -16.05 2.53 14.41
C ALA A 272 -15.51 3.96 14.21
N ALA A 273 -15.00 4.58 15.28
CA ALA A 273 -14.44 5.92 15.21
C ALA A 273 -13.07 5.96 14.53
N MET A 274 -12.87 6.92 13.65
CA MET A 274 -11.56 7.22 13.03
C MET A 274 -10.82 8.25 13.88
N VAL A 275 -9.77 7.84 14.60
CA VAL A 275 -8.87 8.73 15.34
C VAL A 275 -7.66 9.03 14.45
N VAL A 276 -7.73 10.13 13.72
CA VAL A 276 -6.80 10.46 12.65
C VAL A 276 -5.66 11.33 13.16
N LEU A 277 -4.44 11.00 12.75
CA LEU A 277 -3.24 11.82 12.93
C LEU A 277 -2.82 12.40 11.59
N GLU A 278 -2.44 13.66 11.56
CA GLU A 278 -2.08 14.37 10.31
C GLU A 278 -0.89 13.73 9.60
N SER A 279 0.07 13.25 10.37
CA SER A 279 1.22 12.49 9.90
C SER A 279 1.72 11.57 11.00
N PHE A 280 2.48 10.55 10.62
CA PHE A 280 3.09 9.66 11.60
C PHE A 280 4.14 10.39 12.46
N ASN A 281 3.93 10.30 13.76
CA ASN A 281 4.90 10.62 14.80
C ASN A 281 4.67 9.64 15.96
N PRO A 282 5.68 8.84 16.39
CA PRO A 282 5.47 7.78 17.38
C PRO A 282 4.94 8.33 18.72
N LEU A 283 5.39 9.50 19.15
CA LEU A 283 4.87 10.13 20.38
C LEU A 283 3.39 10.50 20.25
N HIS A 284 2.99 11.10 19.14
CA HIS A 284 1.59 11.47 18.91
C HIS A 284 0.68 10.26 18.79
N VAL A 285 1.18 9.14 18.22
CA VAL A 285 0.43 7.86 18.19
C VAL A 285 0.16 7.37 19.61
N LEU A 286 1.20 7.26 20.45
CA LEU A 286 1.07 6.81 21.83
C LEU A 286 0.12 7.70 22.64
N GLN A 287 0.23 9.02 22.50
CA GLN A 287 -0.68 9.99 23.12
C GLN A 287 -2.13 9.85 22.65
N ALA A 288 -2.33 9.65 21.35
CA ALA A 288 -3.68 9.49 20.79
C ALA A 288 -4.33 8.18 21.25
N VAL A 289 -3.57 7.08 21.28
CA VAL A 289 -4.04 5.78 21.77
C VAL A 289 -4.53 5.90 23.22
N GLU A 290 -3.73 6.48 24.11
CA GLU A 290 -4.08 6.66 25.52
C GLU A 290 -5.28 7.61 25.68
N ARG A 291 -5.20 8.83 25.12
CA ARG A 291 -6.21 9.87 25.31
C ARG A 291 -7.57 9.49 24.73
N GLU A 292 -7.58 8.92 23.55
CA GLU A 292 -8.80 8.54 22.84
C GLU A 292 -9.23 7.10 23.12
N ARG A 293 -8.50 6.37 23.98
CA ARG A 293 -8.78 4.96 24.30
C ARG A 293 -8.92 4.11 23.02
N CYS A 294 -7.98 4.26 22.09
CA CYS A 294 -8.03 3.52 20.83
C CYS A 294 -8.00 2.02 21.07
N THR A 295 -8.84 1.29 20.37
CA THR A 295 -8.94 -0.19 20.44
C THR A 295 -8.16 -0.88 19.33
N ALA A 296 -7.81 -0.12 18.29
CA ALA A 296 -7.07 -0.60 17.14
C ALA A 296 -6.01 0.41 16.68
N LEU A 297 -4.92 -0.10 16.11
CA LEU A 297 -3.83 0.70 15.54
C LEU A 297 -3.36 0.06 14.23
N TYR A 298 -3.22 0.87 13.18
CA TYR A 298 -2.68 0.44 11.90
C TYR A 298 -1.28 1.02 11.67
N GLY A 299 -0.38 0.21 11.16
CA GLY A 299 0.96 0.66 10.83
C GLY A 299 1.74 -0.29 9.95
N VAL A 300 2.83 0.21 9.40
CA VAL A 300 3.87 -0.63 8.80
C VAL A 300 4.88 -1.04 9.89
N PRO A 301 5.67 -2.11 9.70
CA PRO A 301 6.61 -2.58 10.73
C PRO A 301 7.52 -1.49 11.30
N THR A 302 8.03 -0.58 10.46
CA THR A 302 8.89 0.53 10.91
C THR A 302 8.18 1.53 11.84
N MET A 303 6.85 1.70 11.73
CA MET A 303 6.07 2.53 12.64
C MET A 303 6.00 1.88 14.02
N PHE A 304 5.65 0.60 14.09
CA PHE A 304 5.62 -0.15 15.35
C PHE A 304 6.99 -0.20 16.04
N ILE A 305 8.09 -0.37 15.29
CA ILE A 305 9.43 -0.28 15.85
C ILE A 305 9.67 1.10 16.48
N ALA A 306 9.34 2.18 15.77
CA ALA A 306 9.55 3.54 16.26
C ALA A 306 8.71 3.85 17.52
N GLU A 307 7.50 3.29 17.62
CA GLU A 307 6.63 3.40 18.79
C GLU A 307 7.21 2.62 19.98
N LEU A 308 7.56 1.34 19.80
CA LEU A 308 8.10 0.48 20.84
C LEU A 308 9.47 0.94 21.37
N GLU A 309 10.27 1.59 20.53
CA GLU A 309 11.60 2.11 20.91
C GLU A 309 11.56 3.56 21.36
N HIS A 310 10.37 4.18 21.40
CA HIS A 310 10.26 5.55 21.87
C HIS A 310 10.63 5.66 23.36
N LYS A 311 11.51 6.59 23.72
CA LYS A 311 12.06 6.78 25.08
C LYS A 311 11.01 6.94 26.19
N HIS A 312 9.78 7.30 25.84
CA HIS A 312 8.66 7.45 26.77
C HIS A 312 7.59 6.37 26.62
N PHE A 313 7.84 5.31 25.86
CA PHE A 313 6.88 4.24 25.59
C PHE A 313 6.20 3.74 26.87
N SER A 314 6.97 3.40 27.90
CA SER A 314 6.47 2.84 29.17
C SER A 314 5.61 3.79 30.03
N ARG A 315 5.44 5.06 29.60
CA ARG A 315 4.61 6.04 30.31
C ARG A 315 3.15 6.06 29.84
N PHE A 316 2.86 5.41 28.73
CA PHE A 316 1.53 5.44 28.11
C PHE A 316 0.71 4.20 28.47
N ASP A 317 -0.58 4.42 28.76
CA ASP A 317 -1.55 3.33 28.94
C ASP A 317 -2.09 2.87 27.57
N LEU A 318 -1.57 1.74 27.08
CA LEU A 318 -2.00 1.11 25.83
C LEU A 318 -3.00 -0.04 26.06
N SER A 319 -3.51 -0.22 27.27
CA SER A 319 -4.40 -1.34 27.66
C SER A 319 -5.71 -1.40 26.88
N SER A 320 -6.13 -0.29 26.26
CA SER A 320 -7.33 -0.25 25.41
C SER A 320 -7.13 -0.91 24.04
N LEU A 321 -5.90 -1.04 23.55
CA LEU A 321 -5.61 -1.73 22.29
C LEU A 321 -5.95 -3.21 22.40
N ARG A 322 -6.53 -3.76 21.34
CA ARG A 322 -6.78 -5.20 21.20
C ARG A 322 -6.36 -5.73 19.82
N THR A 323 -6.57 -4.95 18.76
CA THR A 323 -6.41 -5.38 17.37
C THR A 323 -5.74 -4.31 16.51
N GLY A 324 -5.54 -4.62 15.25
CA GLY A 324 -4.99 -3.73 14.24
C GLY A 324 -4.45 -4.48 13.04
N ILE A 325 -3.75 -3.75 12.19
CA ILE A 325 -3.07 -4.32 11.02
C ILE A 325 -1.61 -3.90 11.00
N MET A 326 -0.73 -4.88 10.90
CA MET A 326 0.65 -4.66 10.47
C MET A 326 0.78 -5.15 9.03
N ALA A 327 1.10 -4.27 8.08
CA ALA A 327 1.17 -4.62 6.67
C ALA A 327 2.12 -3.71 5.88
N GLY A 328 2.21 -3.94 4.56
CA GLY A 328 3.00 -3.12 3.65
C GLY A 328 4.43 -3.62 3.42
N SER A 329 4.95 -4.46 4.28
CA SER A 329 6.21 -5.20 4.13
C SER A 329 6.17 -6.49 4.95
N VAL A 330 7.28 -7.22 5.01
CA VAL A 330 7.43 -8.40 5.87
C VAL A 330 7.23 -7.99 7.33
N CYS A 331 6.44 -8.76 8.07
CA CYS A 331 6.14 -8.56 9.49
C CYS A 331 6.92 -9.58 10.33
N PRO A 332 8.11 -9.23 10.85
CA PRO A 332 8.96 -10.17 11.57
C PRO A 332 8.30 -10.69 12.86
N GLU A 333 8.39 -11.99 13.11
CA GLU A 333 7.79 -12.59 14.31
C GLU A 333 8.25 -11.93 15.62
N PRO A 334 9.54 -11.61 15.84
CA PRO A 334 9.96 -10.92 17.06
C PRO A 334 9.28 -9.57 17.27
N LEU A 335 9.02 -8.81 16.19
CA LEU A 335 8.30 -7.55 16.28
C LEU A 335 6.82 -7.79 16.58
N MET A 336 6.20 -8.74 15.91
CA MET A 336 4.79 -9.10 16.15
C MET A 336 4.58 -9.54 17.60
N ARG A 337 5.49 -10.34 18.17
CA ARG A 337 5.46 -10.76 19.55
C ARG A 337 5.50 -9.57 20.50
N ARG A 338 6.42 -8.62 20.28
CA ARG A 338 6.48 -7.40 21.09
C ARG A 338 5.20 -6.55 20.99
N VAL A 339 4.62 -6.42 19.81
CA VAL A 339 3.37 -5.68 19.62
C VAL A 339 2.21 -6.35 20.38
N VAL A 340 2.16 -7.69 20.37
CA VAL A 340 1.17 -8.46 21.15
C VAL A 340 1.35 -8.29 22.65
N GLU A 341 2.60 -8.37 23.14
CA GLU A 341 2.93 -8.38 24.56
C GLU A 341 3.00 -6.96 25.15
N ASP A 342 3.77 -6.06 24.52
CA ASP A 342 4.07 -4.72 25.05
C ASP A 342 2.98 -3.69 24.71
N MET A 343 2.25 -3.85 23.56
CA MET A 343 1.17 -2.95 23.15
C MET A 343 -0.24 -3.54 23.36
N ASN A 344 -0.37 -4.71 23.96
CA ASN A 344 -1.64 -5.41 24.21
C ASN A 344 -2.47 -5.75 22.96
N MET A 345 -1.87 -5.76 21.75
CA MET A 345 -2.57 -6.00 20.48
C MET A 345 -2.67 -7.51 20.17
N ARG A 346 -3.35 -8.27 21.04
CA ARG A 346 -3.44 -9.73 20.96
C ARG A 346 -4.10 -10.24 19.69
N GLU A 347 -5.00 -9.45 19.13
CA GLU A 347 -5.80 -9.73 17.94
C GLU A 347 -5.26 -9.03 16.68
N ILE A 348 -3.98 -8.62 16.69
CA ILE A 348 -3.36 -7.98 15.50
C ILE A 348 -3.38 -8.94 14.32
N THR A 349 -3.70 -8.42 13.13
CA THR A 349 -3.73 -9.18 11.87
C THR A 349 -2.67 -8.71 10.89
N ILE A 350 -2.31 -9.59 9.97
CA ILE A 350 -1.51 -9.28 8.79
C ILE A 350 -2.40 -9.41 7.57
N CYS A 351 -2.23 -8.54 6.58
CA CYS A 351 -2.91 -8.65 5.30
C CYS A 351 -1.94 -8.47 4.13
N TYR A 352 -2.32 -9.06 3.00
CA TYR A 352 -1.57 -8.97 1.76
C TYR A 352 -2.48 -8.53 0.61
N GLY A 353 -1.88 -7.76 -0.27
CA GLY A 353 -2.51 -7.31 -1.50
C GLY A 353 -1.76 -6.15 -2.15
N LEU A 354 -2.38 -5.55 -3.14
CA LEU A 354 -1.85 -4.45 -3.95
C LEU A 354 -2.97 -3.50 -4.34
N THR A 355 -2.64 -2.29 -4.73
CA THR A 355 -3.63 -1.26 -5.08
C THR A 355 -4.61 -1.76 -6.14
N GLU A 356 -4.13 -2.53 -7.12
CA GLU A 356 -4.89 -3.14 -8.20
C GLU A 356 -5.94 -4.17 -7.71
N ALA A 357 -5.86 -4.58 -6.43
CA ALA A 357 -6.79 -5.49 -5.76
C ALA A 357 -7.66 -4.82 -4.68
N SER A 358 -7.81 -3.52 -4.65
CA SER A 358 -8.73 -2.69 -3.83
C SER A 358 -8.60 -2.69 -2.29
N PRO A 359 -7.50 -2.91 -1.59
CA PRO A 359 -6.24 -3.51 -2.00
C PRO A 359 -6.01 -4.93 -1.45
N VAL A 360 -6.83 -5.45 -0.50
CA VAL A 360 -6.55 -6.70 0.24
C VAL A 360 -7.09 -7.90 -0.52
N MET A 361 -6.23 -8.89 -0.70
CA MET A 361 -6.56 -10.20 -1.26
C MET A 361 -6.71 -11.25 -0.15
N THR A 362 -5.77 -11.26 0.80
CA THR A 362 -5.75 -12.20 1.92
C THR A 362 -5.52 -11.47 3.24
N GLN A 363 -6.05 -12.02 4.33
CA GLN A 363 -5.84 -11.52 5.69
C GLN A 363 -5.85 -12.68 6.69
N SER A 364 -4.97 -12.64 7.69
CA SER A 364 -5.00 -13.57 8.81
C SER A 364 -6.24 -13.35 9.68
N ASP A 365 -6.66 -14.38 10.41
CA ASP A 365 -7.73 -14.28 11.38
C ASP A 365 -7.18 -13.93 12.77
N ILE A 366 -7.98 -13.24 13.59
CA ILE A 366 -7.59 -12.91 14.97
C ILE A 366 -7.40 -14.15 15.85
N HIS A 367 -7.99 -15.30 15.47
CA HIS A 367 -7.85 -16.56 16.17
C HIS A 367 -6.68 -17.42 15.67
N ASP A 368 -6.06 -17.04 14.55
CA ASP A 368 -4.88 -17.74 14.06
C ASP A 368 -3.75 -17.66 15.12
N PRO A 369 -3.06 -18.76 15.42
CA PRO A 369 -1.88 -18.73 16.28
C PRO A 369 -0.84 -17.72 15.78
N LEU A 370 -0.12 -17.07 16.70
CA LEU A 370 0.85 -16.02 16.32
C LEU A 370 1.88 -16.51 15.29
N PRO A 371 2.47 -17.72 15.37
CA PRO A 371 3.38 -18.20 14.33
C PRO A 371 2.72 -18.21 12.95
N LEU A 372 1.50 -18.72 12.83
CA LEU A 372 0.78 -18.78 11.56
C LEU A 372 0.51 -17.36 10.98
N ARG A 373 0.18 -16.39 11.85
CA ARG A 373 0.04 -14.97 11.44
C ARG A 373 1.35 -14.36 10.96
N CYS A 374 2.49 -14.82 11.47
CA CYS A 374 3.82 -14.32 11.08
C CYS A 374 4.36 -14.99 9.81
N GLU A 375 4.15 -16.30 9.68
CA GLU A 375 4.67 -17.10 8.57
C GLU A 375 3.84 -16.97 7.29
N THR A 376 2.56 -16.58 7.42
CA THR A 376 1.63 -16.46 6.30
C THR A 376 1.02 -15.05 6.23
N VAL A 377 0.37 -14.77 5.11
CA VAL A 377 -0.44 -13.56 4.93
C VAL A 377 -1.95 -13.87 5.02
N GLY A 378 -2.29 -14.96 5.70
CA GLY A 378 -3.65 -15.41 5.92
C GLY A 378 -4.28 -16.07 4.71
N ARG A 379 -5.61 -16.06 4.69
CA ARG A 379 -6.46 -16.69 3.66
C ARG A 379 -7.24 -15.62 2.89
N ALA A 380 -7.71 -15.97 1.70
CA ALA A 380 -8.53 -15.12 0.86
C ALA A 380 -9.70 -14.50 1.65
N LEU A 381 -10.00 -13.23 1.39
CA LEU A 381 -11.22 -12.62 1.89
C LEU A 381 -12.44 -13.25 1.19
N PRO A 382 -13.60 -13.33 1.85
CA PRO A 382 -14.82 -13.86 1.23
C PRO A 382 -15.17 -13.10 -0.07
N GLY A 383 -15.58 -13.86 -1.10
CA GLY A 383 -15.86 -13.31 -2.44
C GLY A 383 -14.62 -13.00 -3.29
N ILE A 384 -13.43 -13.36 -2.82
CA ILE A 384 -12.17 -13.29 -3.56
C ILE A 384 -11.61 -14.69 -3.73
N GLU A 385 -11.31 -15.04 -4.96
CA GLU A 385 -10.56 -16.26 -5.28
C GLU A 385 -9.08 -15.90 -5.35
N VAL A 386 -8.23 -16.68 -4.67
CA VAL A 386 -6.77 -16.56 -4.73
C VAL A 386 -6.19 -17.91 -5.10
N ARG A 387 -5.26 -17.92 -6.04
CA ARG A 387 -4.52 -19.13 -6.43
C ARG A 387 -3.05 -18.82 -6.68
N VAL A 388 -2.25 -19.86 -6.64
CA VAL A 388 -0.85 -19.85 -7.07
C VAL A 388 -0.78 -20.54 -8.42
N ALA A 389 -0.23 -19.88 -9.42
CA ALA A 389 -0.21 -20.35 -10.81
C ALA A 389 1.21 -20.30 -11.40
N ASP A 390 1.41 -21.00 -12.50
CA ASP A 390 2.63 -20.84 -13.27
C ASP A 390 2.77 -19.38 -13.75
N PRO A 391 3.94 -18.75 -13.64
CA PRO A 391 4.14 -17.37 -14.09
C PRO A 391 3.80 -17.11 -15.57
N GLU A 392 3.85 -18.12 -16.43
CA GLU A 392 3.48 -18.02 -17.84
C GLU A 392 2.03 -18.40 -18.14
N GLY A 393 1.32 -18.97 -17.14
CA GLY A 393 -0.06 -19.43 -17.26
C GLY A 393 -1.03 -18.77 -16.26
N VAL A 394 -2.24 -19.28 -16.24
CA VAL A 394 -3.26 -18.91 -15.24
C VAL A 394 -3.81 -20.15 -14.52
N GLU A 395 -3.35 -21.35 -14.87
CA GLU A 395 -3.80 -22.58 -14.22
C GLU A 395 -3.21 -22.74 -12.82
N GLU A 396 -4.01 -23.21 -11.88
CA GLU A 396 -3.60 -23.38 -10.50
C GLU A 396 -2.58 -24.52 -10.38
N LEU A 397 -1.46 -24.22 -9.71
CA LEU A 397 -0.47 -25.21 -9.33
C LEU A 397 -0.94 -26.03 -8.12
N PRO A 398 -0.46 -27.28 -7.96
CA PRO A 398 -0.70 -28.07 -6.76
C PRO A 398 -0.30 -27.33 -5.49
N ARG A 399 -1.03 -27.59 -4.39
CA ARG A 399 -0.70 -27.04 -3.07
C ARG A 399 0.75 -27.37 -2.69
N GLY A 400 1.40 -26.43 -2.05
CA GLY A 400 2.83 -26.55 -1.67
C GLY A 400 3.82 -26.19 -2.77
N GLN A 401 3.40 -26.00 -4.02
CA GLN A 401 4.27 -25.52 -5.09
C GLN A 401 4.32 -23.99 -5.13
N ALA A 402 5.50 -23.46 -5.43
CA ALA A 402 5.71 -22.03 -5.59
C ALA A 402 5.33 -21.55 -7.00
N GLY A 403 4.63 -20.42 -7.10
CA GLY A 403 4.24 -19.81 -8.36
C GLY A 403 3.79 -18.37 -8.16
N GLU A 404 3.27 -17.74 -9.22
CA GLU A 404 2.72 -16.40 -9.17
C GLU A 404 1.36 -16.40 -8.46
N ILE A 405 1.15 -15.43 -7.57
CA ILE A 405 -0.12 -15.25 -6.88
C ILE A 405 -1.07 -14.48 -7.79
N LEU A 406 -2.23 -15.06 -8.05
CA LEU A 406 -3.31 -14.47 -8.82
C LEU A 406 -4.55 -14.30 -7.95
N CYS A 407 -5.35 -13.25 -8.22
CA CYS A 407 -6.66 -13.14 -7.59
C CYS A 407 -7.75 -12.77 -8.60
N ARG A 408 -8.99 -13.16 -8.27
CA ARG A 408 -10.20 -12.81 -9.00
C ARG A 408 -11.32 -12.52 -8.02
N GLY A 409 -12.12 -11.49 -8.28
CA GLY A 409 -13.26 -11.15 -7.44
C GLY A 409 -13.66 -9.68 -7.56
N TYR A 410 -14.55 -9.25 -6.66
CA TYR A 410 -15.05 -7.87 -6.60
C TYR A 410 -13.93 -6.83 -6.40
N ASN A 411 -12.78 -7.27 -5.87
CA ASN A 411 -11.66 -6.42 -5.51
C ASN A 411 -10.75 -6.04 -6.68
N VAL A 412 -10.86 -6.73 -7.82
CA VAL A 412 -9.99 -6.46 -8.97
C VAL A 412 -10.32 -5.09 -9.57
N MET A 413 -9.29 -4.31 -9.85
CA MET A 413 -9.40 -2.97 -10.45
C MET A 413 -10.18 -3.00 -11.78
N LYS A 414 -10.76 -1.88 -12.14
CA LYS A 414 -11.37 -1.68 -13.47
C LYS A 414 -10.34 -1.61 -14.59
N GLY A 415 -9.10 -1.32 -14.26
CA GLY A 415 -7.95 -1.23 -15.15
C GLY A 415 -7.08 -0.02 -14.84
N TYR A 416 -6.01 0.14 -15.61
CA TYR A 416 -5.18 1.34 -15.59
C TYR A 416 -5.76 2.41 -16.51
N TYR A 417 -5.88 3.64 -16.01
CA TYR A 417 -6.48 4.75 -16.77
C TYR A 417 -5.72 5.03 -18.06
N LYS A 418 -6.44 4.91 -19.21
CA LYS A 418 -5.88 5.08 -20.56
C LYS A 418 -4.65 4.23 -20.89
N MET A 419 -4.52 3.08 -20.26
CA MET A 419 -3.45 2.11 -20.51
C MET A 419 -4.03 0.70 -20.74
N PRO A 420 -4.72 0.47 -21.88
CA PRO A 420 -5.39 -0.80 -22.14
C PRO A 420 -4.42 -1.98 -22.26
N GLU A 421 -3.23 -1.78 -22.85
CA GLU A 421 -2.22 -2.83 -22.98
C GLU A 421 -1.64 -3.24 -21.61
N ASP A 422 -1.35 -2.27 -20.72
CA ASP A 422 -0.91 -2.58 -19.35
C ASP A 422 -2.01 -3.29 -18.57
N THR A 423 -3.26 -2.89 -18.78
CA THR A 423 -4.43 -3.55 -18.18
C THR A 423 -4.53 -5.00 -18.63
N ALA A 424 -4.43 -5.27 -19.94
CA ALA A 424 -4.50 -6.62 -20.49
C ALA A 424 -3.32 -7.52 -20.05
N ARG A 425 -2.16 -6.93 -19.75
CA ARG A 425 -1.03 -7.66 -19.15
C ARG A 425 -1.27 -7.99 -17.67
N ALA A 426 -1.95 -7.10 -16.95
CA ALA A 426 -2.20 -7.28 -15.52
C ALA A 426 -3.42 -8.15 -15.21
N VAL A 427 -4.46 -8.09 -16.02
CA VAL A 427 -5.72 -8.82 -15.81
C VAL A 427 -6.02 -9.67 -17.04
N SER A 428 -6.14 -10.99 -16.81
CA SER A 428 -6.47 -11.93 -17.90
C SER A 428 -7.92 -11.73 -18.38
N PRO A 429 -8.29 -12.27 -19.58
CA PRO A 429 -9.66 -12.22 -20.07
C PRO A 429 -10.69 -12.86 -19.13
N GLU A 430 -10.28 -13.85 -18.31
CA GLU A 430 -11.10 -14.52 -17.31
C GLU A 430 -11.20 -13.74 -15.98
N GLY A 431 -10.58 -12.56 -15.90
CA GLY A 431 -10.63 -11.67 -14.74
C GLY A 431 -9.58 -11.97 -13.66
N TRP A 432 -8.54 -12.75 -13.95
CA TRP A 432 -7.45 -13.00 -13.02
C TRP A 432 -6.42 -11.86 -13.04
N LEU A 433 -6.29 -11.19 -11.91
CA LEU A 433 -5.24 -10.18 -11.69
C LEU A 433 -3.95 -10.88 -11.30
N ARG A 434 -2.88 -10.57 -12.04
CA ARG A 434 -1.51 -10.99 -11.76
C ARG A 434 -0.86 -10.05 -10.75
N SER A 435 -0.41 -10.59 -9.63
CA SER A 435 0.20 -9.76 -8.58
C SER A 435 1.66 -9.40 -8.88
N GLY A 436 2.36 -10.20 -9.66
CA GLY A 436 3.81 -10.13 -9.82
C GLY A 436 4.59 -10.60 -8.57
N ASP A 437 3.88 -11.10 -7.56
CA ASP A 437 4.45 -11.67 -6.35
C ASP A 437 4.41 -13.20 -6.43
N LEU A 438 5.43 -13.85 -5.88
CA LEU A 438 5.53 -15.29 -5.79
C LEU A 438 5.11 -15.77 -4.40
N GLY A 439 4.45 -16.91 -4.35
CA GLY A 439 3.99 -17.50 -3.09
C GLY A 439 3.73 -18.98 -3.18
N VAL A 440 3.43 -19.54 -2.03
CA VAL A 440 3.03 -20.93 -1.83
C VAL A 440 1.74 -20.94 -1.03
N MET A 441 0.76 -21.72 -1.46
CA MET A 441 -0.48 -21.93 -0.73
C MET A 441 -0.50 -23.33 -0.13
N ASP A 442 -0.82 -23.42 1.17
CA ASP A 442 -0.92 -24.71 1.87
C ASP A 442 -2.29 -25.39 1.65
N GLU A 443 -2.46 -26.60 2.18
CA GLU A 443 -3.69 -27.39 2.11
C GLU A 443 -4.89 -26.71 2.79
N ASN A 444 -4.64 -25.80 3.74
CA ASN A 444 -5.67 -25.07 4.47
C ASN A 444 -6.00 -23.71 3.83
N GLY A 445 -5.35 -23.38 2.70
CA GLY A 445 -5.55 -22.13 1.97
C GLY A 445 -4.79 -20.92 2.54
N TYR A 446 -3.83 -21.14 3.45
CA TYR A 446 -2.95 -20.07 3.90
C TYR A 446 -1.87 -19.80 2.86
N LEU A 447 -1.68 -18.51 2.58
CA LEU A 447 -0.73 -18.04 1.57
C LEU A 447 0.54 -17.53 2.26
N ARG A 448 1.70 -18.02 1.80
CA ARG A 448 3.01 -17.51 2.18
C ARG A 448 3.67 -16.85 0.98
N ILE A 449 4.12 -15.61 1.13
CA ILE A 449 4.86 -14.89 0.09
C ILE A 449 6.31 -15.37 0.10
N THR A 450 6.83 -15.78 -1.05
CA THR A 450 8.22 -16.22 -1.20
C THR A 450 9.10 -15.20 -1.89
N GLY A 451 8.52 -14.24 -2.61
CA GLY A 451 9.27 -13.18 -3.27
C GLY A 451 8.48 -12.37 -4.27
N ARG A 452 9.19 -11.66 -5.12
CA ARG A 452 8.64 -10.97 -6.29
C ARG A 452 9.32 -11.43 -7.55
N ILE A 453 8.58 -11.63 -8.63
CA ILE A 453 9.12 -12.04 -9.92
C ILE A 453 10.24 -11.09 -10.37
N LYS A 454 10.01 -9.78 -10.27
CA LYS A 454 10.99 -8.74 -10.65
C LYS A 454 12.18 -8.58 -9.70
N ASP A 455 12.09 -9.10 -8.48
CA ASP A 455 13.15 -9.01 -7.47
C ASP A 455 13.96 -10.31 -7.38
N MET A 456 13.50 -11.38 -8.02
CA MET A 456 14.21 -12.65 -8.12
C MET A 456 15.58 -12.44 -8.74
N ILE A 457 16.59 -13.00 -8.13
CA ILE A 457 17.98 -12.96 -8.60
C ILE A 457 18.24 -14.22 -9.41
N ILE A 458 18.68 -14.07 -10.65
CA ILE A 458 19.02 -15.21 -11.50
C ILE A 458 20.54 -15.39 -11.45
N ARG A 459 20.99 -16.30 -10.60
CA ARG A 459 22.41 -16.58 -10.40
C ARG A 459 22.87 -17.86 -11.06
N GLY A 460 23.47 -17.74 -12.22
CA GLY A 460 24.00 -18.91 -12.96
C GLY A 460 22.91 -19.91 -13.38
N GLY A 461 21.70 -19.44 -13.66
CA GLY A 461 20.53 -20.25 -13.99
C GLY A 461 19.68 -20.68 -12.79
N GLU A 462 20.13 -20.42 -11.57
CA GLU A 462 19.38 -20.71 -10.35
C GLU A 462 18.55 -19.51 -9.91
N ASN A 463 17.28 -19.74 -9.60
CA ASN A 463 16.38 -18.72 -9.07
C ASN A 463 16.62 -18.55 -7.56
N VAL A 464 17.09 -17.37 -7.18
CA VAL A 464 17.34 -17.00 -5.78
C VAL A 464 16.32 -15.96 -5.35
N TYR A 465 15.57 -16.27 -4.30
CA TYR A 465 14.54 -15.39 -3.76
C TYR A 465 15.11 -14.54 -2.62
N PRO A 466 15.21 -13.21 -2.79
CA PRO A 466 15.79 -12.33 -1.78
C PRO A 466 15.19 -12.50 -0.38
N ARG A 467 13.87 -12.68 -0.31
CA ARG A 467 13.14 -12.81 0.96
C ARG A 467 13.61 -13.99 1.81
N GLU A 468 13.86 -15.13 1.20
CA GLU A 468 14.36 -16.32 1.91
C GLU A 468 15.69 -16.02 2.63
N ILE A 469 16.57 -15.26 1.96
CA ILE A 469 17.87 -14.87 2.52
C ILE A 469 17.69 -13.79 3.59
N GLU A 470 16.79 -12.83 3.38
CA GLU A 470 16.45 -11.79 4.33
C GLU A 470 15.92 -12.39 5.64
N GLU A 471 14.94 -13.29 5.57
CA GLU A 471 14.38 -13.99 6.73
C GLU A 471 15.46 -14.79 7.48
N PHE A 472 16.34 -15.49 6.75
CA PHE A 472 17.44 -16.23 7.34
C PHE A 472 18.45 -15.33 8.06
N LEU A 473 18.81 -14.19 7.44
CA LEU A 473 19.79 -13.25 8.01
C LEU A 473 19.23 -12.42 9.16
N LEU A 474 17.91 -12.20 9.24
CA LEU A 474 17.27 -11.58 10.42
C LEU A 474 17.47 -12.39 11.69
N GLY A 475 17.69 -13.73 11.58
CA GLY A 475 18.06 -14.61 12.68
C GLY A 475 19.54 -14.50 13.11
N MET A 476 20.39 -13.79 12.35
CA MET A 476 21.80 -13.64 12.67
C MET A 476 22.01 -12.66 13.83
N PRO A 477 22.77 -13.03 14.89
CA PRO A 477 23.11 -12.09 15.96
C PRO A 477 23.78 -10.81 15.40
N GLY A 478 23.29 -9.68 15.87
CA GLY A 478 23.82 -8.36 15.43
C GLY A 478 23.16 -7.76 14.19
N VAL A 479 22.23 -8.45 13.54
CA VAL A 479 21.40 -7.91 12.44
C VAL A 479 20.12 -7.35 13.02
N LEU A 480 19.82 -6.08 12.72
CA LEU A 480 18.56 -5.42 13.03
C LEU A 480 17.57 -5.55 11.86
N ASP A 481 18.03 -5.25 10.65
CA ASP A 481 17.26 -5.37 9.42
C ASP A 481 18.19 -5.66 8.24
N VAL A 482 17.67 -6.29 7.18
CA VAL A 482 18.46 -6.67 6.00
C VAL A 482 17.63 -6.62 4.73
N GLN A 483 18.24 -6.17 3.65
CA GLN A 483 17.67 -6.19 2.31
C GLN A 483 18.64 -6.85 1.34
N VAL A 484 18.10 -7.77 0.54
CA VAL A 484 18.88 -8.54 -0.45
C VAL A 484 18.46 -8.13 -1.87
N VAL A 485 19.45 -7.91 -2.72
CA VAL A 485 19.27 -7.50 -4.13
C VAL A 485 20.25 -8.22 -5.04
N GLY A 486 19.88 -8.32 -6.32
CA GLY A 486 20.81 -8.76 -7.36
C GLY A 486 21.89 -7.72 -7.64
N VAL A 487 23.12 -8.16 -7.75
CA VAL A 487 24.28 -7.40 -8.17
C VAL A 487 24.71 -7.92 -9.54
N PRO A 488 24.80 -7.09 -10.60
CA PRO A 488 25.22 -7.56 -11.91
C PRO A 488 26.54 -8.31 -11.86
N SER A 489 26.61 -9.50 -12.49
CA SER A 489 27.80 -10.34 -12.51
C SER A 489 28.04 -10.89 -13.91
N ARG A 490 29.26 -10.69 -14.43
CA ARG A 490 29.63 -11.23 -15.76
C ARG A 490 29.65 -12.76 -15.80
N LYS A 491 29.96 -13.40 -14.66
CA LYS A 491 30.07 -14.86 -14.57
C LYS A 491 28.72 -15.55 -14.42
N TYR A 492 27.83 -14.98 -13.60
CA TYR A 492 26.60 -15.65 -13.19
C TYR A 492 25.33 -14.91 -13.62
N GLY A 493 25.45 -13.80 -14.39
CA GLY A 493 24.36 -12.88 -14.68
C GLY A 493 24.12 -11.94 -13.51
N GLU A 494 23.78 -12.51 -12.35
CA GLU A 494 23.68 -11.79 -11.09
C GLU A 494 24.39 -12.53 -9.93
N GLU A 495 24.79 -11.78 -8.93
CA GLU A 495 25.28 -12.25 -7.63
C GLU A 495 24.38 -11.72 -6.51
N VAL A 496 24.44 -12.36 -5.35
CA VAL A 496 23.65 -11.96 -4.18
C VAL A 496 24.36 -10.87 -3.41
N GLY A 497 23.71 -9.70 -3.26
CA GLY A 497 24.16 -8.58 -2.42
C GLY A 497 23.22 -8.36 -1.24
N ALA A 498 23.76 -8.17 -0.04
CA ALA A 498 23.01 -7.88 1.18
C ALA A 498 23.38 -6.50 1.75
N PHE A 499 22.37 -5.68 2.01
CA PHE A 499 22.47 -4.43 2.76
C PHE A 499 21.93 -4.67 4.18
N ILE A 500 22.73 -4.40 5.20
CA ILE A 500 22.42 -4.74 6.60
C ILE A 500 22.38 -3.48 7.45
N ILE A 501 21.32 -3.31 8.23
CA ILE A 501 21.27 -2.38 9.35
C ILE A 501 21.67 -3.16 10.61
N PRO A 502 22.77 -2.80 11.30
CA PRO A 502 23.23 -3.52 12.47
C PRO A 502 22.44 -3.12 13.73
N ARG A 503 22.36 -4.03 14.70
CA ARG A 503 21.95 -3.67 16.06
C ARG A 503 22.98 -2.74 16.71
N PRO A 504 22.59 -1.89 17.68
CA PRO A 504 23.52 -1.04 18.39
C PRO A 504 24.72 -1.82 18.94
N GLY A 505 25.94 -1.37 18.63
CA GLY A 505 27.19 -2.00 19.04
C GLY A 505 27.65 -3.20 18.19
N ALA A 506 26.84 -3.73 17.28
CA ALA A 506 27.21 -4.80 16.37
C ALA A 506 27.88 -4.27 15.09
N ARG A 507 28.76 -5.08 14.49
CA ARG A 507 29.46 -4.78 13.24
C ARG A 507 29.52 -6.02 12.34
N PRO A 508 28.37 -6.46 11.78
CA PRO A 508 28.38 -7.54 10.81
C PRO A 508 29.17 -7.13 9.57
N ASP A 509 29.98 -8.05 9.06
CA ASP A 509 30.76 -7.87 7.84
C ASP A 509 30.53 -9.03 6.86
N ALA A 510 31.12 -8.93 5.67
CA ALA A 510 30.96 -9.95 4.65
C ALA A 510 31.49 -11.35 5.08
N ARG A 511 32.45 -11.39 5.99
CA ARG A 511 33.01 -12.65 6.50
C ARG A 511 32.04 -13.28 7.48
N SER A 512 31.60 -12.55 8.48
CA SER A 512 30.65 -13.05 9.51
C SER A 512 29.31 -13.49 8.89
N VAL A 513 28.81 -12.76 7.87
CA VAL A 513 27.60 -13.15 7.14
C VAL A 513 27.81 -14.46 6.37
N ARG A 514 28.92 -14.60 5.64
CA ARG A 514 29.24 -15.86 4.93
C ARG A 514 29.44 -17.04 5.87
N ASP A 515 30.12 -16.83 6.98
CA ASP A 515 30.34 -17.87 7.99
C ASP A 515 29.02 -18.30 8.67
N TRP A 516 28.10 -17.34 8.91
CA TRP A 516 26.75 -17.64 9.39
C TRP A 516 25.95 -18.49 8.41
N CYS A 517 26.06 -18.21 7.11
CA CYS A 517 25.33 -18.90 6.05
C CYS A 517 25.90 -20.28 5.72
N ARG A 518 27.21 -20.47 5.89
CA ARG A 518 27.91 -21.70 5.45
C ARG A 518 27.33 -22.94 6.10
N GLY A 519 26.96 -23.94 5.27
CA GLY A 519 26.37 -25.20 5.71
C GLY A 519 24.92 -25.12 6.21
N LYS A 520 24.33 -23.92 6.21
CA LYS A 520 22.93 -23.71 6.65
C LYS A 520 21.98 -23.35 5.51
N ILE A 521 22.49 -22.69 4.47
CA ILE A 521 21.75 -22.42 3.22
C ILE A 521 22.59 -22.85 2.01
N ALA A 522 21.90 -23.02 0.88
CA ALA A 522 22.57 -23.42 -0.36
C ALA A 522 23.62 -22.38 -0.79
N TRP A 523 24.75 -22.85 -1.35
CA TRP A 523 25.90 -22.00 -1.67
C TRP A 523 25.57 -20.83 -2.60
N HIS A 524 24.65 -21.02 -3.55
CA HIS A 524 24.22 -19.99 -4.51
C HIS A 524 23.36 -18.88 -3.87
N LYS A 525 22.82 -19.12 -2.66
CA LYS A 525 22.04 -18.16 -1.88
C LYS A 525 22.91 -17.31 -0.94
N ILE A 526 24.17 -17.71 -0.70
CA ILE A 526 25.05 -17.00 0.23
C ILE A 526 25.43 -15.63 -0.34
N PRO A 527 25.20 -14.52 0.37
CA PRO A 527 25.57 -13.19 -0.10
C PRO A 527 27.08 -13.09 -0.33
N ARG A 528 27.46 -12.77 -1.56
CA ARG A 528 28.86 -12.48 -1.91
C ARG A 528 29.24 -11.08 -1.50
N HIS A 529 28.34 -10.14 -1.68
CA HIS A 529 28.51 -8.72 -1.43
C HIS A 529 27.70 -8.33 -0.21
N VAL A 530 28.34 -7.63 0.76
CA VAL A 530 27.68 -7.19 1.98
C VAL A 530 28.04 -5.74 2.24
N ALA A 531 27.04 -4.92 2.53
CA ALA A 531 27.20 -3.54 2.94
C ALA A 531 26.44 -3.28 4.24
N VAL A 532 27.07 -2.59 5.18
CA VAL A 532 26.40 -2.05 6.37
C VAL A 532 25.92 -0.64 6.03
N VAL A 533 24.66 -0.37 6.35
CA VAL A 533 23.99 0.91 6.12
C VAL A 533 23.27 1.36 7.39
N GLU A 534 23.08 2.67 7.53
CA GLU A 534 22.36 3.23 8.69
C GLU A 534 20.84 3.15 8.52
N ARG A 535 20.37 3.20 7.28
CA ARG A 535 18.95 3.19 6.92
C ARG A 535 18.73 2.73 5.49
N PHE A 536 17.54 2.19 5.21
CA PHE A 536 17.11 1.94 3.85
C PHE A 536 16.34 3.13 3.24
N PRO A 537 16.39 3.31 1.91
CA PRO A 537 15.52 4.26 1.23
C PRO A 537 14.06 3.79 1.32
N LEU A 538 13.17 4.66 1.83
CA LEU A 538 11.77 4.36 2.05
C LEU A 538 10.87 5.21 1.13
N THR A 539 9.72 4.65 0.75
CA THR A 539 8.61 5.42 0.18
C THR A 539 7.92 6.26 1.27
N ALA A 540 7.02 7.17 0.87
CA ALA A 540 6.17 7.91 1.82
C ALA A 540 5.30 7.01 2.71
N SER A 541 4.95 5.82 2.22
CA SER A 541 4.19 4.82 2.97
C SER A 541 5.08 3.89 3.82
N GLY A 542 6.39 4.16 3.93
CA GLY A 542 7.33 3.37 4.72
C GLY A 542 7.84 2.08 4.05
N LYS A 543 7.54 1.84 2.78
CA LYS A 543 8.03 0.66 2.04
C LYS A 543 9.45 0.89 1.53
N ILE A 544 10.29 -0.16 1.59
CA ILE A 544 11.67 -0.12 1.13
C ILE A 544 11.72 -0.05 -0.41
N GLN A 545 12.54 0.87 -0.93
CA GLN A 545 12.74 1.08 -2.36
C GLN A 545 13.92 0.25 -2.87
N LYS A 546 13.71 -1.06 -3.07
CA LYS A 546 14.77 -1.99 -3.51
C LYS A 546 15.45 -1.58 -4.81
N TYR A 547 14.77 -0.89 -5.72
CA TYR A 547 15.38 -0.41 -6.97
C TYR A 547 16.51 0.58 -6.73
N LEU A 548 16.42 1.43 -5.67
CA LEU A 548 17.51 2.32 -5.27
C LEU A 548 18.69 1.54 -4.69
N LEU A 549 18.42 0.48 -3.92
CA LEU A 549 19.47 -0.41 -3.40
C LEU A 549 20.16 -1.18 -4.53
N ARG A 550 19.43 -1.62 -5.57
CA ARG A 550 20.04 -2.20 -6.78
C ARG A 550 20.96 -1.21 -7.50
N GLY A 551 20.50 0.04 -7.67
CA GLY A 551 21.32 1.10 -8.25
C GLY A 551 22.56 1.41 -7.41
N GLU A 552 22.46 1.36 -6.08
CA GLU A 552 23.60 1.49 -5.18
C GLU A 552 24.54 0.29 -5.28
N ALA A 553 24.01 -0.93 -5.32
CA ALA A 553 24.79 -2.15 -5.47
C ALA A 553 25.65 -2.14 -6.74
N ALA A 554 25.06 -1.74 -7.88
CA ALA A 554 25.79 -1.63 -9.15
C ALA A 554 26.92 -0.60 -9.09
N ARG A 555 26.74 0.50 -8.36
CA ARG A 555 27.80 1.52 -8.14
C ARG A 555 28.85 1.06 -7.14
N ARG A 556 28.45 0.39 -6.07
CA ARG A 556 29.33 -0.02 -4.97
C ARG A 556 30.22 -1.20 -5.32
N TRP A 557 29.74 -2.08 -6.18
CA TRP A 557 30.44 -3.29 -6.62
C TRP A 557 30.59 -3.37 -8.16
N PRO A 558 31.23 -2.37 -8.78
CA PRO A 558 31.38 -2.35 -10.26
C PRO A 558 32.25 -3.49 -10.77
N GLU A 559 33.17 -4.02 -9.95
CA GLU A 559 34.05 -5.14 -10.29
C GLU A 559 33.27 -6.46 -10.51
N ALA A 560 32.12 -6.61 -9.85
CA ALA A 560 31.25 -7.77 -10.05
C ALA A 560 30.78 -7.89 -11.52
N ALA A 561 30.61 -6.77 -12.20
CA ALA A 561 30.31 -6.72 -13.65
C ALA A 561 31.54 -6.93 -14.53
N GLN A 562 32.76 -6.82 -14.00
CA GLN A 562 34.02 -6.83 -14.75
C GLN A 562 34.88 -8.08 -14.50
N GLU A 563 34.53 -8.99 -13.57
CA GLU A 563 35.35 -10.16 -13.27
C GLU A 563 35.64 -11.01 -14.52
N PRO A 564 36.91 -11.31 -14.85
CA PRO A 564 37.26 -12.21 -15.94
C PRO A 564 36.76 -13.61 -15.63
N GLN A 565 36.32 -14.33 -16.65
CA GLN A 565 36.14 -15.77 -16.54
C GLN A 565 37.44 -16.37 -15.99
N ALA A 566 37.37 -16.99 -14.80
CA ALA A 566 38.50 -17.81 -14.33
C ALA A 566 38.82 -18.80 -15.47
N GLY A 567 40.06 -18.72 -15.94
CA GLY A 567 40.52 -19.42 -17.12
C GLY A 567 40.10 -20.89 -17.13
N ALA A 568 39.75 -21.37 -18.28
CA ALA A 568 39.69 -22.79 -18.55
C ALA A 568 40.94 -23.43 -17.94
N ALA A 569 40.74 -24.38 -17.02
CA ALA A 569 41.84 -25.15 -16.46
C ALA A 569 42.69 -25.66 -17.62
N ALA A 570 43.95 -25.26 -17.59
CA ALA A 570 44.93 -25.77 -18.56
C ALA A 570 44.84 -27.29 -18.51
N ALA A 571 44.54 -27.91 -19.65
CA ALA A 571 44.65 -29.33 -19.82
C ALA A 571 46.12 -29.68 -19.58
N GLU A 572 46.38 -30.48 -18.56
CA GLU A 572 47.71 -31.07 -18.35
C GLU A 572 48.11 -31.82 -19.61
N PRO A 573 49.35 -31.68 -20.12
CA PRO A 573 49.81 -32.43 -21.27
C PRO A 573 49.90 -33.90 -20.88
N ALA A 574 49.25 -34.76 -21.66
CA ALA A 574 49.36 -36.20 -21.56
C ALA A 574 50.82 -36.61 -21.68
N THR A 575 51.41 -37.13 -20.64
CA THR A 575 52.71 -37.80 -20.63
C THR A 575 52.61 -39.07 -21.49
N THR A 576 53.26 -39.06 -22.64
CA THR A 576 53.55 -40.22 -23.46
C THR A 576 54.46 -41.18 -22.67
N ALA A 577 53.94 -42.28 -22.15
CA ALA A 577 54.72 -43.39 -21.70
C ALA A 577 54.86 -44.38 -22.84
N GLY A 578 56.13 -44.71 -23.13
CA GLY A 578 56.58 -45.46 -24.28
C GLY A 578 56.09 -46.92 -24.29
N ALA A 579 56.02 -47.42 -25.47
CA ALA A 579 55.89 -48.84 -25.78
C ALA A 579 57.10 -49.65 -25.38
N PRO A 580 56.96 -50.97 -25.13
CA PRO A 580 57.93 -51.91 -25.57
C PRO A 580 57.35 -52.93 -26.51
N HIS A 581 58.20 -53.31 -27.51
CA HIS A 581 58.10 -54.39 -28.46
C HIS A 581 57.81 -55.74 -27.79
N GLY A 582 57.14 -56.60 -28.55
CA GLY A 582 57.09 -58.05 -28.31
C GLY A 582 56.23 -58.81 -29.31
N ASN A 583 56.82 -59.17 -30.29
CA ASN A 583 56.80 -60.33 -31.24
C ASN A 583 55.76 -61.46 -31.02
N ALA A 584 55.23 -61.86 -32.18
CA ALA A 584 55.19 -63.20 -32.80
C ALA A 584 53.97 -64.11 -32.57
N ALA A 585 53.39 -64.37 -33.68
CA ALA A 585 53.00 -65.75 -34.17
C ALA A 585 51.67 -66.37 -33.58
N GLY A 586 50.83 -66.68 -34.49
CA GLY A 586 49.75 -67.65 -34.46
C GLY A 586 48.57 -67.25 -35.32
#